data_4f051e846884dd0b2e4f56603648fbb6
#
_entry.id   4f051e846884dd0b2e4f56603648fbb6
#
_cell.length_a   1.000
_cell.length_b   1.000
_cell.length_c   1.000
_cell.angle_alpha   90.00
_cell.angle_beta   90.00
_cell.angle_gamma   90.00
#
_symmetry.space_group_name_H-M   'P 1'
#
loop_
_entity.id
_entity.type
_entity.pdbx_description
1 polymer ?
#
loop_
_entity_poly.entity_id
_entity_poly.type
_entity_poly.pdbx_seq_one_letter_code
_entity_poly.pdbx_strand_id
1 'polypeptide(L)'
;MRRKPRTMTMSRHLTVVLLCTAMLLLNGCASTGPTRFYLLSPIGGDHAGGCPDGRTLSLGVGPIEVPRYLDRPQIMTRTSPNEIALAEFDLWAEPLKEGIPRILARNLQAQACARVEADAWKRPNRVDYMLVAVINRLDGVLGESAVLDVKWIVTDERSKETVLSKTSTYTETVATRDYRSLAASYSSLVAAFSRDVAESLASLSSG
;
A
#
# COMPACT_ATOMS: atom_id res chain seq x y z
N MET A 1 19.12 -74.31 41.49
CA MET A 1 19.46 -72.92 41.15
C MET A 1 18.66 -72.51 39.87
N ARG A 2 17.59 -71.74 40.02
CA ARG A 2 16.80 -71.25 38.87
C ARG A 2 17.20 -69.78 38.57
N ARG A 3 17.82 -69.53 37.43
CA ARG A 3 18.06 -68.14 36.93
C ARG A 3 16.75 -67.54 36.43
N LYS A 4 16.30 -66.42 37.02
CA LYS A 4 15.18 -65.60 36.54
C LYS A 4 15.57 -64.85 35.24
N PRO A 5 14.70 -64.74 34.27
CA PRO A 5 15.03 -64.12 33.00
C PRO A 5 15.10 -62.58 33.12
N ARG A 6 16.14 -62.00 32.55
CA ARG A 6 16.50 -60.58 32.46
C ARG A 6 15.71 -59.80 31.39
N THR A 7 14.61 -60.36 30.87
CA THR A 7 13.83 -59.80 29.74
C THR A 7 12.86 -58.69 30.10
N MET A 8 12.54 -58.54 31.41
CA MET A 8 11.47 -57.60 31.84
C MET A 8 11.90 -56.14 31.96
N THR A 9 13.17 -55.88 32.11
CA THR A 9 13.73 -54.51 32.22
C THR A 9 13.94 -53.83 30.88
N MET A 10 14.29 -54.59 29.83
CA MET A 10 14.51 -54.06 28.48
C MET A 10 13.25 -53.58 27.81
N SER A 11 12.11 -54.29 28.05
CA SER A 11 10.79 -53.86 27.56
C SER A 11 10.32 -52.52 28.13
N ARG A 12 10.55 -52.29 29.44
CA ARG A 12 10.16 -51.01 30.08
C ARG A 12 10.96 -49.81 29.54
N HIS A 13 12.27 -49.96 29.29
CA HIS A 13 13.09 -48.91 28.71
C HIS A 13 12.68 -48.60 27.28
N LEU A 14 12.36 -49.62 26.47
CA LEU A 14 11.87 -49.43 25.09
C LEU A 14 10.55 -48.68 25.06
N THR A 15 9.61 -49.02 25.96
CA THR A 15 8.29 -48.36 26.06
C THR A 15 8.45 -46.88 26.48
N VAL A 16 9.35 -46.57 27.44
CA VAL A 16 9.61 -45.20 27.88
C VAL A 16 10.21 -44.36 26.75
N VAL A 17 11.20 -44.92 26.02
CA VAL A 17 11.82 -44.24 24.88
C VAL A 17 10.77 -43.96 23.79
N LEU A 18 9.92 -44.93 23.49
CA LEU A 18 8.85 -44.76 22.48
C LEU A 18 7.83 -43.67 22.90
N LEU A 19 7.47 -43.63 24.19
CA LEU A 19 6.57 -42.64 24.75
C LEU A 19 7.20 -41.23 24.74
N CYS A 20 8.46 -41.09 25.08
CA CYS A 20 9.21 -39.83 25.01
C CYS A 20 9.33 -39.33 23.56
N THR A 21 9.61 -40.23 22.61
CA THR A 21 9.68 -39.87 21.17
C THR A 21 8.32 -39.44 20.64
N ALA A 22 7.24 -40.12 21.03
CA ALA A 22 5.88 -39.71 20.67
C ALA A 22 5.50 -38.34 21.24
N MET A 23 5.90 -38.04 22.47
CA MET A 23 5.66 -36.74 23.12
C MET A 23 6.45 -35.60 22.48
N LEU A 24 7.66 -35.85 22.00
CA LEU A 24 8.47 -34.88 21.24
C LEU A 24 7.90 -34.57 19.86
N LEU A 25 7.21 -35.50 19.22
CA LEU A 25 6.58 -35.32 17.91
C LEU A 25 5.26 -34.53 17.98
N LEU A 26 4.64 -34.39 19.16
CA LEU A 26 3.38 -33.67 19.36
C LEU A 26 3.53 -32.15 19.57
N ASN A 27 4.75 -31.65 19.76
CA ASN A 27 5.02 -30.22 19.98
C ASN A 27 5.18 -29.40 18.68
N GLY A 28 4.87 -29.97 17.51
CA GLY A 28 5.08 -29.36 16.19
C GLY A 28 3.98 -28.41 15.69
N CYS A 29 2.95 -28.08 16.45
CA CYS A 29 1.99 -27.05 16.07
C CYS A 29 2.55 -25.67 16.35
N ALA A 30 3.41 -25.17 15.46
CA ALA A 30 3.72 -23.74 15.44
C ALA A 30 2.42 -22.98 15.12
N SER A 31 1.89 -22.26 16.11
CA SER A 31 0.75 -21.35 15.91
C SER A 31 1.22 -20.23 14.96
N THR A 32 0.80 -20.29 13.71
CA THR A 32 0.95 -19.17 12.78
C THR A 32 0.14 -17.99 13.31
N GLY A 33 0.76 -16.80 13.38
CA GLY A 33 0.06 -15.58 13.81
C GLY A 33 -1.16 -15.29 12.91
N PRO A 34 -2.15 -14.53 13.41
CA PRO A 34 -3.32 -14.19 12.61
C PRO A 34 -2.92 -13.29 11.44
N THR A 35 -3.51 -13.53 10.28
CA THR A 35 -3.36 -12.67 9.10
C THR A 35 -3.99 -11.30 9.38
N ARG A 36 -3.27 -10.23 9.03
CA ARG A 36 -3.69 -8.83 9.18
C ARG A 36 -3.90 -8.21 7.81
N PHE A 37 -4.96 -7.43 7.69
CA PHE A 37 -5.30 -6.74 6.45
C PHE A 37 -5.18 -5.23 6.64
N TYR A 38 -4.65 -4.55 5.63
CA TYR A 38 -4.38 -3.12 5.62
C TYR A 38 -5.04 -2.46 4.43
N LEU A 39 -5.43 -1.21 4.60
CA LEU A 39 -5.97 -0.34 3.56
C LEU A 39 -5.21 0.99 3.56
N LEU A 40 -5.09 1.60 2.41
CA LEU A 40 -4.75 3.01 2.32
C LEU A 40 -5.92 3.84 2.85
N SER A 41 -5.60 4.89 3.59
CA SER A 41 -6.58 5.81 4.18
C SER A 41 -6.40 7.22 3.63
N PRO A 42 -7.47 7.96 3.35
CA PRO A 42 -7.35 9.37 2.99
C PRO A 42 -6.81 10.16 4.18
N ILE A 43 -5.92 11.09 3.92
CA ILE A 43 -5.36 12.02 4.90
C ILE A 43 -5.74 13.43 4.43
N GLY A 44 -6.77 13.98 5.01
CA GLY A 44 -7.24 15.32 4.72
C GLY A 44 -8.55 15.57 5.45
N GLY A 45 -8.69 16.76 6.02
CA GLY A 45 -9.99 17.21 6.55
C GLY A 45 -10.92 17.54 5.38
N ASP A 46 -12.21 17.44 5.61
CA ASP A 46 -13.19 18.01 4.69
C ASP A 46 -12.88 19.50 4.50
N HIS A 47 -12.77 19.94 3.24
CA HIS A 47 -12.75 21.36 2.93
C HIS A 47 -14.11 21.94 3.35
N ALA A 48 -14.18 22.45 4.57
CA ALA A 48 -15.35 23.17 5.08
C ALA A 48 -15.47 24.60 4.47
N GLY A 49 -14.51 25.02 3.62
CA GLY A 49 -14.52 26.30 2.92
C GLY A 49 -14.85 26.08 1.44
N GLY A 50 -15.87 26.75 0.94
CA GLY A 50 -16.18 26.76 -0.50
C GLY A 50 -14.99 27.26 -1.33
N CYS A 51 -14.97 26.95 -2.62
CA CYS A 51 -13.93 27.42 -3.54
C CYS A 51 -13.93 28.94 -3.60
N PRO A 52 -12.77 29.63 -3.46
CA PRO A 52 -12.67 31.09 -3.38
C PRO A 52 -13.37 31.81 -4.55
N ASP A 53 -13.34 31.23 -5.75
CA ASP A 53 -13.86 31.84 -6.99
C ASP A 53 -15.17 31.25 -7.47
N GLY A 54 -15.83 30.38 -6.67
CA GLY A 54 -17.08 29.71 -7.04
C GLY A 54 -16.95 28.76 -8.26
N ARG A 55 -15.76 28.63 -8.85
CA ARG A 55 -15.47 27.71 -9.95
C ARG A 55 -14.94 26.39 -9.42
N THR A 56 -15.63 25.32 -9.75
CA THR A 56 -15.20 23.96 -9.41
C THR A 56 -14.69 23.29 -10.69
N LEU A 57 -13.39 23.03 -10.74
CA LEU A 57 -12.82 22.23 -11.81
C LEU A 57 -13.34 20.79 -11.72
N SER A 58 -13.50 20.13 -12.86
CA SER A 58 -13.81 18.71 -12.91
C SER A 58 -12.55 17.94 -13.29
N LEU A 59 -12.06 17.12 -12.37
CA LEU A 59 -10.82 16.36 -12.51
C LEU A 59 -11.10 14.86 -12.52
N GLY A 60 -10.69 14.18 -13.57
CA GLY A 60 -10.64 12.73 -13.62
C GLY A 60 -9.32 12.19 -13.08
N VAL A 61 -9.36 11.08 -12.35
CA VAL A 61 -8.18 10.36 -11.87
C VAL A 61 -8.10 8.99 -12.52
N GLY A 62 -6.93 8.67 -13.07
CA GLY A 62 -6.59 7.37 -13.65
C GLY A 62 -6.56 7.36 -15.19
N PRO A 63 -5.94 6.30 -15.77
CA PRO A 63 -5.37 5.16 -15.05
C PRO A 63 -4.14 5.53 -14.21
N ILE A 64 -3.97 4.81 -13.08
CA ILE A 64 -2.74 4.83 -12.29
C ILE A 64 -2.06 3.47 -12.48
N GLU A 65 -0.92 3.47 -13.14
CA GLU A 65 -0.14 2.26 -13.33
C GLU A 65 0.77 2.01 -12.12
N VAL A 66 0.79 0.76 -11.65
CA VAL A 66 1.68 0.33 -10.57
C VAL A 66 2.65 -0.74 -11.06
N PRO A 67 3.88 -0.80 -10.53
CA PRO A 67 4.81 -1.87 -10.86
C PRO A 67 4.23 -3.26 -10.56
N ARG A 68 4.54 -4.24 -11.41
CA ARG A 68 4.02 -5.62 -11.24
C ARG A 68 4.36 -6.27 -9.91
N TYR A 69 5.47 -5.89 -9.27
CA TYR A 69 5.83 -6.41 -7.97
C TYR A 69 4.87 -5.98 -6.85
N LEU A 70 4.11 -4.88 -7.07
CA LEU A 70 3.06 -4.39 -6.16
C LEU A 70 1.67 -4.99 -6.45
N ASP A 71 1.47 -5.65 -7.60
CA ASP A 71 0.17 -6.25 -7.97
C ASP A 71 -0.01 -7.62 -7.30
N ARG A 72 0.02 -7.61 -5.96
CA ARG A 72 -0.16 -8.77 -5.09
C ARG A 72 -0.72 -8.38 -3.73
N PRO A 73 -1.36 -9.32 -3.01
CA PRO A 73 -1.93 -9.00 -1.71
C PRO A 73 -0.88 -8.79 -0.62
N GLN A 74 0.30 -9.43 -0.68
CA GLN A 74 1.32 -9.32 0.36
C GLN A 74 1.92 -7.91 0.37
N ILE A 75 2.07 -7.34 1.57
CA ILE A 75 2.86 -6.11 1.74
C ILE A 75 4.33 -6.46 1.50
N MET A 76 5.01 -5.60 0.76
CA MET A 76 6.41 -5.76 0.44
C MET A 76 7.26 -4.74 1.18
N THR A 77 8.42 -5.17 1.63
CA THR A 77 9.43 -4.33 2.26
C THR A 77 10.74 -4.45 1.51
N ARG A 78 11.50 -3.37 1.48
CA ARG A 78 12.83 -3.37 0.89
C ARG A 78 13.85 -3.80 1.94
N THR A 79 14.68 -4.78 1.62
CA THR A 79 15.75 -5.29 2.49
C THR A 79 17.13 -4.83 2.03
N SER A 80 17.28 -4.55 0.72
CA SER A 80 18.48 -3.96 0.13
C SER A 80 18.14 -3.23 -1.17
N PRO A 81 19.07 -2.53 -1.83
CA PRO A 81 18.80 -1.86 -3.11
C PRO A 81 18.17 -2.76 -4.18
N ASN A 82 18.48 -4.05 -4.17
CA ASN A 82 18.05 -5.00 -5.20
C ASN A 82 17.18 -6.15 -4.64
N GLU A 83 16.78 -6.07 -3.36
CA GLU A 83 16.04 -7.14 -2.70
C GLU A 83 14.80 -6.61 -2.00
N ILE A 84 13.71 -7.34 -2.16
CA ILE A 84 12.44 -7.10 -1.49
C ILE A 84 11.95 -8.38 -0.83
N ALA A 85 11.38 -8.23 0.38
CA ALA A 85 10.77 -9.31 1.14
C ALA A 85 9.25 -9.20 1.12
N LEU A 86 8.58 -10.35 1.12
CA LEU A 86 7.14 -10.47 1.22
C LEU A 86 6.73 -10.65 2.68
N ALA A 87 5.71 -9.94 3.12
CA ALA A 87 5.06 -10.22 4.38
C ALA A 87 4.31 -11.55 4.30
N GLU A 88 4.48 -12.38 5.32
CA GLU A 88 3.80 -13.68 5.37
C GLU A 88 2.32 -13.54 5.77
N PHE A 89 2.02 -12.69 6.75
CA PHE A 89 0.69 -12.53 7.34
C PHE A 89 0.15 -11.11 7.30
N ASP A 90 0.81 -10.19 6.59
CA ASP A 90 0.39 -8.80 6.45
C ASP A 90 0.05 -8.51 4.98
N LEU A 91 -1.23 -8.32 4.72
CA LEU A 91 -1.79 -8.26 3.37
C LEU A 91 -2.51 -6.93 3.13
N TRP A 92 -2.50 -6.47 1.91
CA TRP A 92 -3.44 -5.45 1.46
C TRP A 92 -4.84 -6.07 1.35
N ALA A 93 -5.86 -5.38 1.86
CA ALA A 93 -7.25 -5.82 1.77
C ALA A 93 -7.85 -5.62 0.38
N GLU A 94 -7.21 -4.78 -0.44
CA GLU A 94 -7.54 -4.55 -1.85
C GLU A 94 -6.25 -4.34 -2.67
N PRO A 95 -6.25 -4.59 -3.97
CA PRO A 95 -5.11 -4.30 -4.83
C PRO A 95 -4.73 -2.82 -4.79
N LEU A 96 -3.44 -2.49 -4.67
CA LEU A 96 -2.96 -1.10 -4.64
C LEU A 96 -3.33 -0.31 -5.91
N LYS A 97 -3.41 -0.97 -7.06
CA LYS A 97 -3.88 -0.37 -8.33
C LYS A 97 -5.32 0.16 -8.27
N GLU A 98 -6.13 -0.34 -7.33
CA GLU A 98 -7.50 0.11 -7.07
C GLU A 98 -7.57 1.08 -5.90
N GLY A 99 -6.81 0.80 -4.83
CA GLY A 99 -6.76 1.64 -3.64
C GLY A 99 -6.14 3.01 -3.89
N ILE A 100 -5.01 3.08 -4.59
CA ILE A 100 -4.29 4.34 -4.82
C ILE A 100 -5.16 5.37 -5.57
N PRO A 101 -5.76 5.08 -6.74
CA PRO A 101 -6.56 6.08 -7.44
C PRO A 101 -7.78 6.51 -6.62
N ARG A 102 -8.40 5.61 -5.88
CA ARG A 102 -9.54 5.92 -5.02
C ARG A 102 -9.15 6.86 -3.87
N ILE A 103 -8.02 6.63 -3.20
CA ILE A 103 -7.53 7.47 -2.10
C ILE A 103 -7.02 8.81 -2.64
N LEU A 104 -6.29 8.81 -3.76
CA LEU A 104 -5.85 10.02 -4.44
C LEU A 104 -7.04 10.93 -4.81
N ALA A 105 -8.10 10.37 -5.37
CA ALA A 105 -9.31 11.13 -5.69
C ALA A 105 -9.96 11.75 -4.44
N ARG A 106 -10.04 11.01 -3.34
CA ARG A 106 -10.58 11.53 -2.07
C ARG A 106 -9.73 12.64 -1.49
N ASN A 107 -8.42 12.49 -1.49
CA ASN A 107 -7.49 13.51 -1.01
C ASN A 107 -7.58 14.77 -1.88
N LEU A 108 -7.61 14.63 -3.21
CA LEU A 108 -7.75 15.76 -4.14
C LEU A 108 -9.09 16.48 -3.96
N GLN A 109 -10.17 15.76 -3.75
CA GLN A 109 -11.48 16.37 -3.47
C GLN A 109 -11.46 17.19 -2.17
N ALA A 110 -10.65 16.78 -1.17
CA ALA A 110 -10.48 17.50 0.08
C ALA A 110 -9.47 18.66 0.00
N GLN A 111 -8.55 18.65 -0.97
CA GLN A 111 -7.42 19.61 -1.05
C GLN A 111 -7.53 20.60 -2.20
N ALA A 112 -8.19 20.22 -3.29
CA ALA A 112 -8.38 21.05 -4.46
C ALA A 112 -9.82 21.53 -4.56
N CYS A 113 -10.03 22.76 -5.08
CA CYS A 113 -11.35 23.21 -5.49
C CYS A 113 -11.80 22.49 -6.76
N ALA A 114 -11.93 21.16 -6.70
CA ALA A 114 -12.24 20.31 -7.83
C ALA A 114 -13.30 19.27 -7.47
N ARG A 115 -14.22 19.02 -8.40
CA ARG A 115 -15.02 17.80 -8.37
C ARG A 115 -14.17 16.67 -8.95
N VAL A 116 -13.84 15.67 -8.14
CA VAL A 116 -12.91 14.61 -8.52
C VAL A 116 -13.66 13.31 -8.76
N GLU A 117 -13.44 12.69 -9.92
CA GLU A 117 -13.99 11.39 -10.27
C GLU A 117 -12.86 10.36 -10.40
N ALA A 118 -12.85 9.37 -9.51
CA ALA A 118 -12.01 8.20 -9.67
C ALA A 118 -12.51 7.39 -10.90
N ASP A 119 -11.60 6.72 -11.60
CA ASP A 119 -11.91 5.95 -12.80
C ASP A 119 -12.56 6.74 -13.94
N ALA A 120 -12.41 8.06 -13.97
CA ALA A 120 -12.97 8.93 -15.02
C ALA A 120 -12.49 8.57 -16.43
N TRP A 121 -11.32 7.93 -16.55
CA TRP A 121 -10.79 7.42 -17.81
C TRP A 121 -11.72 6.42 -18.52
N LYS A 122 -12.65 5.80 -17.79
CA LYS A 122 -13.72 4.97 -18.36
C LYS A 122 -14.82 5.81 -19.04
N ARG A 123 -14.86 7.13 -18.75
CA ARG A 123 -15.84 8.10 -19.26
C ARG A 123 -15.25 9.50 -19.40
N PRO A 124 -14.23 9.69 -20.25
CA PRO A 124 -13.39 10.90 -20.27
C PRO A 124 -14.16 12.20 -20.60
N ASN A 125 -15.25 12.12 -21.34
CA ASN A 125 -15.99 13.32 -21.80
C ASN A 125 -16.79 14.06 -20.69
N ARG A 126 -16.60 13.69 -19.41
CA ARG A 126 -17.32 14.28 -18.27
C ARG A 126 -16.45 15.14 -17.37
N VAL A 127 -15.17 15.26 -17.67
CA VAL A 127 -14.21 16.01 -16.85
C VAL A 127 -13.47 17.04 -17.70
N ASP A 128 -13.04 18.13 -17.08
CA ASP A 128 -12.25 19.17 -17.74
C ASP A 128 -10.79 18.75 -17.87
N TYR A 129 -10.25 18.09 -16.85
CA TYR A 129 -8.87 17.62 -16.80
C TYR A 129 -8.79 16.14 -16.44
N MET A 130 -7.75 15.47 -16.93
CA MET A 130 -7.46 14.07 -16.62
C MET A 130 -6.06 13.96 -16.04
N LEU A 131 -5.96 13.44 -14.81
CA LEU A 131 -4.72 13.05 -14.16
C LEU A 131 -4.41 11.58 -14.44
N VAL A 132 -3.26 11.31 -15.06
CA VAL A 132 -2.74 9.97 -15.28
C VAL A 132 -1.37 9.87 -14.62
N ALA A 133 -1.05 8.72 -14.02
CA ALA A 133 0.25 8.53 -13.39
C ALA A 133 0.79 7.13 -13.57
N VAL A 134 2.12 7.05 -13.56
CA VAL A 134 2.88 5.80 -13.54
C VAL A 134 3.74 5.82 -12.27
N ILE A 135 3.45 4.93 -11.35
CA ILE A 135 4.27 4.72 -10.16
C ILE A 135 5.49 3.91 -10.56
N ASN A 136 6.68 4.49 -10.42
CA ASN A 136 7.93 3.80 -10.67
C ASN A 136 8.37 2.99 -9.46
N ARG A 137 8.08 3.50 -8.25
CA ARG A 137 8.46 2.89 -6.99
C ARG A 137 7.45 3.24 -5.89
N LEU A 138 7.05 2.23 -5.13
CA LEU A 138 6.38 2.38 -3.84
C LEU A 138 6.85 1.24 -2.94
N ASP A 139 7.78 1.53 -2.07
CA ASP A 139 8.32 0.57 -1.11
C ASP A 139 8.88 1.28 0.12
N GLY A 140 9.23 0.51 1.14
CA GLY A 140 9.82 1.06 2.36
C GLY A 140 10.54 0.02 3.20
N VAL A 141 11.32 0.53 4.15
CA VAL A 141 12.03 -0.23 5.17
C VAL A 141 11.34 -0.02 6.51
N LEU A 142 10.99 -1.12 7.19
CA LEU A 142 10.28 -1.05 8.47
C LEU A 142 11.13 -0.32 9.53
N GLY A 143 10.56 0.71 10.15
CA GLY A 143 11.21 1.54 11.16
C GLY A 143 12.23 2.54 10.60
N GLU A 144 12.25 2.75 9.28
CA GLU A 144 13.13 3.73 8.63
C GLU A 144 12.32 4.68 7.75
N SER A 145 12.16 4.37 6.47
CA SER A 145 11.48 5.24 5.53
C SER A 145 10.69 4.46 4.48
N ALA A 146 9.69 5.12 3.91
CA ALA A 146 8.96 4.71 2.72
C ALA A 146 9.11 5.76 1.62
N VAL A 147 9.12 5.32 0.36
CA VAL A 147 9.33 6.18 -0.81
C VAL A 147 8.26 5.91 -1.85
N LEU A 148 7.71 6.98 -2.41
CA LEU A 148 6.89 6.98 -3.62
C LEU A 148 7.63 7.78 -4.70
N ASP A 149 7.96 7.13 -5.82
CA ASP A 149 8.43 7.77 -7.04
C ASP A 149 7.36 7.61 -8.11
N VAL A 150 6.90 8.72 -8.68
CA VAL A 150 5.78 8.77 -9.59
C VAL A 150 6.00 9.78 -10.71
N LYS A 151 5.75 9.35 -11.95
CA LYS A 151 5.62 10.23 -13.10
C LYS A 151 4.13 10.45 -13.36
N TRP A 152 3.72 11.70 -13.53
CA TRP A 152 2.33 12.04 -13.74
C TRP A 152 2.15 13.18 -14.73
N ILE A 153 1.01 13.18 -15.39
CA ILE A 153 0.60 14.20 -16.34
C ILE A 153 -0.84 14.62 -16.05
N VAL A 154 -1.16 15.86 -16.38
CA VAL A 154 -2.54 16.37 -16.48
C VAL A 154 -2.78 16.80 -17.91
N THR A 155 -3.87 16.30 -18.47
CA THR A 155 -4.33 16.61 -19.82
C THR A 155 -5.61 17.43 -19.74
N ASP A 156 -5.71 18.51 -20.51
CA ASP A 156 -6.99 19.19 -20.77
C ASP A 156 -7.82 18.32 -21.71
N GLU A 157 -9.03 17.93 -21.27
CA GLU A 157 -9.87 17.01 -22.03
C GLU A 157 -10.57 17.65 -23.23
N ARG A 158 -10.57 18.98 -23.33
CA ARG A 158 -11.12 19.73 -24.49
C ARG A 158 -10.11 19.85 -25.60
N SER A 159 -8.89 20.33 -25.29
CA SER A 159 -7.81 20.52 -26.29
C SER A 159 -7.04 19.23 -26.55
N LYS A 160 -7.10 18.25 -25.63
CA LYS A 160 -6.28 17.03 -25.60
C LYS A 160 -4.78 17.30 -25.43
N GLU A 161 -4.45 18.48 -24.95
CA GLU A 161 -3.06 18.87 -24.69
C GLU A 161 -2.64 18.53 -23.26
N THR A 162 -1.39 18.12 -23.09
CA THR A 162 -0.80 17.96 -21.78
C THR A 162 -0.47 19.33 -21.19
N VAL A 163 -1.17 19.71 -20.13
CA VAL A 163 -0.97 21.01 -19.46
C VAL A 163 0.03 20.93 -18.29
N LEU A 164 0.24 19.74 -17.71
CA LEU A 164 1.25 19.48 -16.68
C LEU A 164 1.93 18.15 -16.94
N SER A 165 3.26 18.11 -16.69
CA SER A 165 4.06 16.87 -16.72
C SER A 165 5.15 17.00 -15.68
N LYS A 166 5.16 16.08 -14.71
CA LYS A 166 6.13 16.05 -13.61
C LYS A 166 6.60 14.64 -13.29
N THR A 167 7.78 14.54 -12.70
CA THR A 167 8.26 13.38 -11.98
C THR A 167 8.55 13.84 -10.55
N SER A 168 7.93 13.18 -9.58
CA SER A 168 7.99 13.57 -8.17
C SER A 168 8.41 12.38 -7.32
N THR A 169 9.24 12.65 -6.30
CA THR A 169 9.64 11.64 -5.31
C THR A 169 9.28 12.16 -3.93
N TYR A 170 8.55 11.35 -3.19
CA TYR A 170 8.14 11.64 -1.81
C TYR A 170 8.75 10.61 -0.88
N THR A 171 9.13 11.05 0.31
CA THR A 171 9.69 10.18 1.36
C THR A 171 8.98 10.47 2.68
N GLU A 172 8.59 9.40 3.37
CA GLU A 172 7.95 9.45 4.68
C GLU A 172 8.67 8.55 5.68
N THR A 173 8.70 8.96 6.94
CA THR A 173 9.25 8.13 8.01
C THR A 173 8.29 7.00 8.37
N VAL A 174 8.80 5.78 8.49
CA VAL A 174 8.08 4.64 9.05
C VAL A 174 8.35 4.60 10.56
N ALA A 175 7.40 5.10 11.35
CA ALA A 175 7.59 5.40 12.77
C ALA A 175 8.00 4.18 13.63
N THR A 176 7.50 2.99 13.29
CA THR A 176 7.79 1.75 14.01
C THR A 176 8.10 0.62 13.05
N ARG A 177 8.77 -0.42 13.57
CA ARG A 177 9.22 -1.57 12.77
C ARG A 177 8.08 -2.58 12.54
N ASP A 178 6.92 -2.08 12.07
CA ASP A 178 5.74 -2.88 11.79
C ASP A 178 5.01 -2.44 10.51
N TYR A 179 4.17 -3.33 9.96
CA TYR A 179 3.44 -3.09 8.73
C TYR A 179 2.29 -2.08 8.86
N ARG A 180 1.80 -1.82 10.08
CA ARG A 180 0.80 -0.77 10.32
C ARG A 180 1.40 0.61 10.07
N SER A 181 2.58 0.87 10.62
CA SER A 181 3.34 2.09 10.37
C SER A 181 3.69 2.25 8.90
N LEU A 182 4.09 1.16 8.23
CA LEU A 182 4.38 1.20 6.80
C LEU A 182 3.13 1.56 5.96
N ALA A 183 1.97 0.96 6.24
CA ALA A 183 0.72 1.27 5.57
C ALA A 183 0.25 2.71 5.82
N ALA A 184 0.48 3.24 7.04
CA ALA A 184 0.23 4.65 7.36
C ALA A 184 1.16 5.57 6.57
N SER A 185 2.45 5.25 6.46
CA SER A 185 3.40 6.02 5.65
C SER A 185 3.04 6.02 4.17
N TYR A 186 2.54 4.90 3.62
CA TYR A 186 2.05 4.88 2.23
C TYR A 186 0.83 5.79 2.05
N SER A 187 -0.07 5.85 3.03
CA SER A 187 -1.20 6.78 3.01
C SER A 187 -0.73 8.24 3.02
N SER A 188 0.31 8.55 3.81
CA SER A 188 0.94 9.89 3.85
C SER A 188 1.63 10.24 2.53
N LEU A 189 2.30 9.28 1.89
CA LEU A 189 2.92 9.47 0.57
C LEU A 189 1.88 9.79 -0.51
N VAL A 190 0.75 9.08 -0.52
CA VAL A 190 -0.36 9.37 -1.45
C VAL A 190 -0.96 10.75 -1.16
N ALA A 191 -1.04 11.16 0.11
CA ALA A 191 -1.50 12.50 0.48
C ALA A 191 -0.51 13.61 0.05
N ALA A 192 0.80 13.38 0.15
CA ALA A 192 1.82 14.30 -0.35
C ALA A 192 1.74 14.45 -1.87
N PHE A 193 1.57 13.36 -2.59
CA PHE A 193 1.32 13.38 -4.03
C PHE A 193 0.04 14.16 -4.37
N SER A 194 -1.04 13.94 -3.62
CA SER A 194 -2.29 14.70 -3.80
C SER A 194 -2.11 16.20 -3.65
N ARG A 195 -1.32 16.65 -2.66
CA ARG A 195 -1.01 18.08 -2.46
C ARG A 195 -0.24 18.67 -3.64
N ASP A 196 0.80 18.01 -4.13
CA ASP A 196 1.58 18.48 -5.29
C ASP A 196 0.67 18.64 -6.53
N VAL A 197 -0.23 17.69 -6.76
CA VAL A 197 -1.21 17.78 -7.84
C VAL A 197 -2.16 18.97 -7.63
N ALA A 198 -2.73 19.13 -6.43
CA ALA A 198 -3.65 20.22 -6.11
C ALA A 198 -3.01 21.60 -6.27
N GLU A 199 -1.80 21.80 -5.76
CA GLU A 199 -1.01 23.02 -5.89
C GLU A 199 -0.68 23.35 -7.36
N SER A 200 -0.33 22.30 -8.12
CA SER A 200 -0.03 22.44 -9.55
C SER A 200 -1.27 22.83 -10.37
N LEU A 201 -2.43 22.28 -10.05
CA LEU A 201 -3.70 22.66 -10.69
C LEU A 201 -4.12 24.09 -10.34
N ALA A 202 -3.92 24.52 -9.08
CA ALA A 202 -4.20 25.88 -8.67
C ALA A 202 -3.35 26.91 -9.45
N SER A 203 -2.10 26.58 -9.77
CA SER A 203 -1.23 27.44 -10.57
C SER A 203 -1.69 27.61 -12.02
N LEU A 204 -2.36 26.62 -12.60
CA LEU A 204 -2.95 26.71 -13.96
C LEU A 204 -4.16 27.65 -14.01
N SER A 205 -4.92 27.75 -12.92
CA SER A 205 -6.12 28.61 -12.86
C SER A 205 -5.81 30.08 -12.58
N SER A 206 -4.55 30.39 -12.22
CA SER A 206 -4.09 31.74 -11.83
C SER A 206 -3.39 32.49 -12.99
N GLY A 207 -3.10 31.86 -14.11
CA GLY A 207 -2.43 32.42 -15.29
C GLY A 207 -3.38 32.47 -16.48
#